data_504b14ac2dc2d6577d2645134cd59c81
#
_entry.id   504b14ac2dc2d6577d2645134cd59c81
#
_cell.length_a   1.000
_cell.length_b   1.000
_cell.length_c   1.000
_cell.angle_alpha   90.00
_cell.angle_beta   90.00
_cell.angle_gamma   90.00
#
_symmetry.space_group_name_H-M   'P 1'
#
loop_
_entity.id
_entity.type
_entity.pdbx_description
1 polymer ?
#
loop_
_entity_poly.entity_id
_entity_poly.type
_entity_poly.pdbx_seq_one_letter_code
_entity_poly.pdbx_strand_id
1 'polypeptide(L)'
;MLQYISHFTPQIGYAEGIRMALEGGCRWIQLRMKDAPAEEIIACAEEVLPLCRRHGAKFLLDDHVELVRQLGADGVHLGKNDMPVDEARKILGPDIIIGGTANTIEDIIRLHKHGADYIGCGPFRFTTTKKNLSPILGLDGYKSIVLKMKELGIDLPIVAIGGITVEDIPAVMGTGVSGIALS
;
A
#
# COMPACT_ATOMS: atom_id res chain seq x y z
N MET A 1 -5.57 7.37 8.42
CA MET A 1 -5.54 7.09 6.96
C MET A 1 -6.04 5.67 6.72
N LEU A 2 -6.92 5.43 5.73
CA LEU A 2 -7.39 4.10 5.32
C LEU A 2 -7.04 3.88 3.86
N GLN A 3 -6.32 2.80 3.56
CA GLN A 3 -6.01 2.34 2.22
C GLN A 3 -6.77 1.05 1.93
N TYR A 4 -7.45 0.98 0.80
CA TYR A 4 -8.01 -0.25 0.28
C TYR A 4 -7.09 -0.82 -0.80
N ILE A 5 -6.71 -2.09 -0.63
CA ILE A 5 -5.93 -2.84 -1.62
C ILE A 5 -6.89 -3.83 -2.29
N SER A 6 -7.04 -3.71 -3.61
CA SER A 6 -7.98 -4.54 -4.33
C SER A 6 -7.64 -6.02 -4.22
N HIS A 7 -8.66 -6.83 -4.06
CA HIS A 7 -8.56 -8.27 -3.95
C HIS A 7 -9.69 -8.93 -4.74
N PHE A 8 -9.38 -9.98 -5.46
CA PHE A 8 -10.38 -10.75 -6.20
C PHE A 8 -10.93 -11.87 -5.34
N THR A 9 -12.24 -11.98 -5.30
CA THR A 9 -12.94 -13.15 -4.79
C THR A 9 -13.96 -13.63 -5.85
N PRO A 10 -14.44 -14.88 -5.79
CA PRO A 10 -15.46 -15.36 -6.72
C PRO A 10 -16.75 -14.53 -6.74
N GLN A 11 -17.03 -13.80 -5.66
CA GLN A 11 -18.22 -12.97 -5.49
C GLN A 11 -18.00 -11.50 -5.85
N ILE A 12 -16.77 -11.01 -5.71
CA ILE A 12 -16.44 -9.59 -5.87
C ILE A 12 -15.17 -9.46 -6.71
N GLY A 13 -15.28 -8.87 -7.90
CA GLY A 13 -14.14 -8.55 -8.74
C GLY A 13 -13.38 -7.31 -8.26
N TYR A 14 -12.22 -7.04 -8.87
CA TYR A 14 -11.37 -5.90 -8.49
C TYR A 14 -12.08 -4.55 -8.59
N ALA A 15 -12.74 -4.27 -9.71
CA ALA A 15 -13.45 -3.01 -9.94
C ALA A 15 -14.62 -2.82 -8.97
N GLU A 16 -15.39 -3.88 -8.72
CA GLU A 16 -16.51 -3.85 -7.78
C GLU A 16 -16.04 -3.59 -6.35
N GLY A 17 -14.98 -4.27 -5.89
CA GLY A 17 -14.39 -4.02 -4.56
C GLY A 17 -13.90 -2.58 -4.40
N ILE A 18 -13.27 -2.01 -5.43
CA ILE A 18 -12.85 -0.60 -5.45
C ILE A 18 -14.05 0.33 -5.35
N ARG A 19 -15.12 0.07 -6.12
CA ARG A 19 -16.35 0.87 -6.08
C ARG A 19 -16.96 0.88 -4.67
N MET A 20 -17.12 -0.30 -4.07
CA MET A 20 -17.64 -0.44 -2.69
C MET A 20 -16.78 0.32 -1.68
N ALA A 21 -15.45 0.23 -1.79
CA ALA A 21 -14.54 0.95 -0.90
C ALA A 21 -14.68 2.48 -1.04
N LEU A 22 -14.81 3.00 -2.26
CA LEU A 22 -15.03 4.41 -2.53
C LEU A 22 -16.36 4.91 -1.99
N GLU A 23 -17.45 4.16 -2.19
CA GLU A 23 -18.77 4.43 -1.63
C GLU A 23 -18.76 4.42 -0.10
N GLY A 24 -17.99 3.49 0.50
CA GLY A 24 -17.73 3.44 1.95
C GLY A 24 -16.84 4.57 2.49
N GLY A 25 -16.39 5.49 1.64
CA GLY A 25 -15.62 6.67 2.06
C GLY A 25 -14.09 6.49 2.00
N CYS A 26 -13.57 5.36 1.50
CA CYS A 26 -12.14 5.21 1.30
C CYS A 26 -11.65 6.20 0.22
N ARG A 27 -10.48 6.84 0.47
CA ARG A 27 -9.91 7.84 -0.43
C ARG A 27 -8.48 7.52 -0.84
N TRP A 28 -8.03 6.28 -0.59
CA TRP A 28 -6.73 5.78 -0.99
C TRP A 28 -6.88 4.36 -1.50
N ILE A 29 -6.79 4.19 -2.80
CA ILE A 29 -7.03 2.92 -3.50
C ILE A 29 -5.71 2.42 -4.08
N GLN A 30 -5.41 1.15 -3.87
CA GLN A 30 -4.31 0.44 -4.54
C GLN A 30 -4.90 -0.69 -5.39
N LEU A 31 -4.74 -0.60 -6.70
CA LEU A 31 -5.08 -1.68 -7.62
C LEU A 31 -3.98 -2.72 -7.59
N ARG A 32 -4.30 -3.89 -7.06
CA ARG A 32 -3.39 -5.03 -6.99
C ARG A 32 -4.01 -6.22 -7.70
N MET A 33 -3.45 -6.56 -8.86
CA MET A 33 -3.85 -7.67 -9.71
C MET A 33 -2.64 -8.57 -9.95
N LYS A 34 -2.24 -9.28 -8.89
CA LYS A 34 -1.03 -10.11 -8.92
C LYS A 34 -1.13 -11.18 -9.99
N ASP A 35 -0.03 -11.33 -10.74
CA ASP A 35 0.10 -12.30 -11.83
C ASP A 35 -0.84 -12.05 -13.04
N ALA A 36 -1.57 -10.92 -13.08
CA ALA A 36 -2.39 -10.53 -14.23
C ALA A 36 -1.51 -9.93 -15.35
N PRO A 37 -1.86 -10.16 -16.62
CA PRO A 37 -1.18 -9.50 -17.75
C PRO A 37 -1.47 -8.00 -17.75
N ALA A 38 -0.56 -7.20 -18.32
CA ALA A 38 -0.64 -5.75 -18.34
C ALA A 38 -1.96 -5.24 -18.95
N GLU A 39 -2.47 -5.89 -19.97
CA GLU A 39 -3.72 -5.54 -20.65
C GLU A 39 -4.92 -5.61 -19.70
N GLU A 40 -4.97 -6.60 -18.81
CA GLU A 40 -6.05 -6.72 -17.82
C GLU A 40 -5.95 -5.65 -16.74
N ILE A 41 -4.72 -5.33 -16.31
CA ILE A 41 -4.47 -4.26 -15.34
C ILE A 41 -4.89 -2.91 -15.93
N ILE A 42 -4.52 -2.64 -17.20
CA ILE A 42 -4.89 -1.42 -17.90
C ILE A 42 -6.42 -1.32 -18.01
N ALA A 43 -7.08 -2.38 -18.47
CA ALA A 43 -8.54 -2.37 -18.62
C ALA A 43 -9.26 -2.09 -17.28
N CYS A 44 -8.84 -2.76 -16.20
CA CYS A 44 -9.39 -2.51 -14.87
C CYS A 44 -9.08 -1.08 -14.37
N ALA A 45 -7.86 -0.60 -14.57
CA ALA A 45 -7.48 0.76 -14.19
C ALA A 45 -8.29 1.83 -14.93
N GLU A 46 -8.53 1.66 -16.24
CA GLU A 46 -9.36 2.56 -17.06
C GLU A 46 -10.82 2.61 -16.58
N GLU A 47 -11.33 1.49 -16.06
CA GLU A 47 -12.68 1.44 -15.47
C GLU A 47 -12.73 2.17 -14.12
N VAL A 48 -11.76 1.97 -13.22
CA VAL A 48 -11.85 2.45 -11.84
C VAL A 48 -11.26 3.83 -11.63
N LEU A 49 -10.32 4.28 -12.45
CA LEU A 49 -9.67 5.58 -12.30
C LEU A 49 -10.65 6.77 -12.37
N PRO A 50 -11.65 6.79 -13.30
CA PRO A 50 -12.68 7.83 -13.28
C PRO A 50 -13.51 7.82 -11.99
N LEU A 51 -13.75 6.64 -11.38
CA LEU A 51 -14.42 6.52 -10.09
C LEU A 51 -13.58 7.16 -8.98
N CYS A 52 -12.29 6.81 -8.90
CA CYS A 52 -11.36 7.39 -7.92
C CYS A 52 -11.35 8.94 -8.04
N ARG A 53 -11.24 9.47 -9.24
CA ARG A 53 -11.26 10.91 -9.49
C ARG A 53 -12.55 11.59 -9.02
N ARG A 54 -13.73 11.01 -9.31
CA ARG A 54 -15.02 11.54 -8.85
C ARG A 54 -15.15 11.57 -7.34
N HIS A 55 -14.55 10.61 -6.66
CA HIS A 55 -14.52 10.54 -5.18
C HIS A 55 -13.37 11.32 -4.55
N GLY A 56 -12.50 11.96 -5.34
CA GLY A 56 -11.30 12.65 -4.82
C GLY A 56 -10.30 11.69 -4.16
N ALA A 57 -10.29 10.44 -4.59
CA ALA A 57 -9.41 9.41 -4.04
C ALA A 57 -8.09 9.32 -4.81
N LYS A 58 -7.01 9.02 -4.10
CA LYS A 58 -5.72 8.65 -4.67
C LYS A 58 -5.79 7.24 -5.23
N PHE A 59 -5.25 7.06 -6.43
CA PHE A 59 -5.18 5.78 -7.12
C PHE A 59 -3.73 5.37 -7.35
N LEU A 60 -3.33 4.24 -6.78
CA LEU A 60 -1.99 3.66 -6.92
C LEU A 60 -2.06 2.29 -7.59
N LEU A 61 -1.02 1.95 -8.32
CA LEU A 61 -0.78 0.59 -8.81
C LEU A 61 0.06 -0.21 -7.80
N ASP A 62 -0.14 -1.53 -7.75
CA ASP A 62 0.77 -2.45 -7.07
C ASP A 62 1.78 -2.93 -8.11
N ASP A 63 3.08 -2.59 -7.90
CA ASP A 63 4.12 -2.79 -8.92
C ASP A 63 3.83 -2.01 -10.22
N HIS A 64 4.30 -2.46 -11.38
CA HIS A 64 4.01 -1.88 -12.71
C HIS A 64 4.35 -0.39 -12.85
N VAL A 65 5.59 -0.02 -12.51
CA VAL A 65 6.10 1.37 -12.59
C VAL A 65 5.89 1.97 -13.99
N GLU A 66 6.03 1.17 -15.04
CA GLU A 66 5.86 1.56 -16.44
C GLU A 66 4.44 2.04 -16.77
N LEU A 67 3.43 1.52 -16.08
CA LEU A 67 2.02 1.86 -16.33
C LEU A 67 1.56 3.13 -15.60
N VAL A 68 2.30 3.58 -14.58
CA VAL A 68 1.88 4.72 -13.73
C VAL A 68 1.60 5.97 -14.55
N ARG A 69 2.54 6.37 -15.41
CA ARG A 69 2.38 7.57 -16.24
C ARG A 69 1.37 7.36 -17.38
N GLN A 70 1.37 6.17 -17.98
CA GLN A 70 0.45 5.83 -19.07
C GLN A 70 -1.00 5.96 -18.61
N LEU A 71 -1.32 5.48 -17.42
CA LEU A 71 -2.67 5.51 -16.85
C LEU A 71 -3.00 6.82 -16.11
N GLY A 72 -2.00 7.63 -15.81
CA GLY A 72 -2.18 8.83 -14.98
C GLY A 72 -2.54 8.47 -13.54
N ALA A 73 -1.96 7.38 -13.01
CA ALA A 73 -2.07 7.01 -11.62
C ALA A 73 -1.34 8.01 -10.71
N ASP A 74 -1.82 8.19 -9.48
CA ASP A 74 -1.17 9.09 -8.50
C ASP A 74 0.13 8.48 -7.95
N GLY A 75 0.30 7.17 -8.05
CA GLY A 75 1.49 6.51 -7.51
C GLY A 75 1.57 5.01 -7.74
N VAL A 76 2.55 4.42 -7.08
CA VAL A 76 2.83 2.98 -7.10
C VAL A 76 3.24 2.50 -5.71
N HIS A 77 2.91 1.26 -5.38
CA HIS A 77 3.43 0.55 -4.22
C HIS A 77 4.35 -0.58 -4.67
N LEU A 78 5.55 -0.65 -4.07
CA LEU A 78 6.59 -1.60 -4.43
C LEU A 78 6.87 -2.58 -3.29
N GLY A 79 6.79 -3.85 -3.57
CA GLY A 79 7.19 -4.91 -2.68
C GLY A 79 8.72 -5.07 -2.61
N LYS A 80 9.18 -5.97 -1.75
CA LYS A 80 10.64 -6.20 -1.55
C LYS A 80 11.36 -6.77 -2.77
N ASN A 81 10.62 -7.46 -3.64
CA ASN A 81 11.18 -8.13 -4.84
C ASN A 81 10.86 -7.39 -6.13
N ASP A 82 10.15 -6.27 -6.03
CA ASP A 82 9.78 -5.44 -7.17
C ASP A 82 10.92 -4.46 -7.48
N MET A 83 10.72 -3.55 -8.43
CA MET A 83 11.69 -2.52 -8.76
C MET A 83 12.12 -1.74 -7.50
N PRO A 84 13.42 -1.52 -7.27
CA PRO A 84 13.87 -0.68 -6.15
C PRO A 84 13.28 0.73 -6.19
N VAL A 85 12.91 1.27 -5.01
CA VAL A 85 12.26 2.58 -4.89
C VAL A 85 13.08 3.71 -5.51
N ASP A 86 14.40 3.70 -5.37
CA ASP A 86 15.29 4.72 -5.95
C ASP A 86 15.36 4.65 -7.49
N GLU A 87 15.20 3.46 -8.07
CA GLU A 87 15.08 3.30 -9.51
C GLU A 87 13.72 3.80 -10.01
N ALA A 88 12.63 3.40 -9.36
CA ALA A 88 11.30 3.89 -9.66
C ALA A 88 11.22 5.43 -9.53
N ARG A 89 11.86 6.01 -8.51
CA ARG A 89 11.92 7.46 -8.30
C ARG A 89 12.63 8.19 -9.48
N LYS A 90 13.71 7.62 -10.01
CA LYS A 90 14.39 8.17 -11.20
C LYS A 90 13.49 8.17 -12.44
N ILE A 91 12.68 7.12 -12.60
CA ILE A 91 11.74 6.99 -13.73
C ILE A 91 10.54 7.93 -13.57
N LEU A 92 9.92 7.93 -12.40
CA LEU A 92 8.65 8.60 -12.14
C LEU A 92 8.79 10.08 -11.74
N GLY A 93 9.95 10.49 -11.24
CA GLY A 93 10.17 11.86 -10.76
C GLY A 93 9.61 12.11 -9.35
N PRO A 94 9.69 13.37 -8.86
CA PRO A 94 9.39 13.70 -7.46
C PRO A 94 7.88 13.75 -7.13
N ASP A 95 7.02 13.95 -8.12
CA ASP A 95 5.59 14.25 -7.89
C ASP A 95 4.71 13.00 -7.75
N ILE A 96 5.24 11.83 -8.13
CA ILE A 96 4.51 10.56 -8.06
C ILE A 96 4.73 9.90 -6.71
N ILE A 97 3.65 9.46 -6.07
CA ILE A 97 3.70 8.77 -4.79
C ILE A 97 4.33 7.38 -4.96
N ILE A 98 5.38 7.08 -4.20
CA ILE A 98 6.00 5.77 -4.19
C ILE A 98 5.97 5.22 -2.77
N GLY A 99 5.19 4.15 -2.57
CA GLY A 99 5.20 3.38 -1.33
C GLY A 99 6.15 2.20 -1.40
N GLY A 100 6.66 1.78 -0.25
CA GLY A 100 7.50 0.59 -0.16
C GLY A 100 7.09 -0.34 0.97
N THR A 101 7.25 -1.65 0.75
CA THR A 101 6.97 -2.68 1.77
C THR A 101 8.13 -2.82 2.74
N ALA A 102 7.84 -2.72 4.04
CA ALA A 102 8.79 -2.99 5.12
C ALA A 102 8.24 -4.02 6.13
N ASN A 103 9.15 -4.78 6.72
CA ASN A 103 8.85 -5.70 7.83
C ASN A 103 9.77 -5.43 9.03
N THR A 104 10.85 -4.69 8.84
CA THR A 104 11.85 -4.34 9.86
C THR A 104 12.20 -2.86 9.81
N ILE A 105 12.87 -2.38 10.84
CA ILE A 105 13.36 -1.00 10.86
C ILE A 105 14.46 -0.77 9.80
N GLU A 106 15.25 -1.78 9.49
CA GLU A 106 16.30 -1.72 8.46
C GLU A 106 15.67 -1.51 7.07
N ASP A 107 14.54 -2.18 6.79
CA ASP A 107 13.76 -1.93 5.58
C ASP A 107 13.30 -0.47 5.50
N ILE A 108 12.79 0.07 6.59
CA ILE A 108 12.31 1.46 6.66
C ILE A 108 13.44 2.45 6.43
N ILE A 109 14.59 2.25 7.07
CA ILE A 109 15.79 3.08 6.88
C ILE A 109 16.21 3.08 5.40
N ARG A 110 16.23 1.91 4.76
CA ARG A 110 16.55 1.78 3.35
C ARG A 110 15.55 2.52 2.47
N LEU A 111 14.24 2.29 2.68
CA LEU A 111 13.18 2.94 1.89
C LEU A 111 13.18 4.46 2.07
N HIS A 112 13.42 4.95 3.27
CA HIS A 112 13.57 6.38 3.53
C HIS A 112 14.73 6.99 2.73
N LYS A 113 15.90 6.33 2.74
CA LYS A 113 17.07 6.77 1.96
C LYS A 113 16.83 6.74 0.46
N HIS A 114 16.01 5.81 -0.02
CA HIS A 114 15.67 5.64 -1.43
C HIS A 114 14.53 6.54 -1.90
N GLY A 115 13.93 7.34 -1.01
CA GLY A 115 12.92 8.33 -1.37
C GLY A 115 11.50 7.78 -1.47
N ALA A 116 11.14 6.79 -0.64
CA ALA A 116 9.75 6.38 -0.46
C ALA A 116 8.94 7.51 0.21
N ASP A 117 7.66 7.63 -0.15
CA ASP A 117 6.74 8.62 0.43
C ASP A 117 5.91 8.03 1.57
N TYR A 118 5.75 6.72 1.62
CA TYR A 118 5.09 6.00 2.71
C TYR A 118 5.55 4.55 2.79
N ILE A 119 5.26 3.92 3.91
CA ILE A 119 5.64 2.55 4.21
C ILE A 119 4.39 1.69 4.40
N GLY A 120 4.24 0.61 3.63
CA GLY A 120 3.34 -0.49 3.93
C GLY A 120 4.05 -1.47 4.87
N CYS A 121 3.69 -1.47 6.15
CA CYS A 121 4.40 -2.22 7.18
C CYS A 121 3.57 -3.38 7.71
N GLY A 122 4.11 -4.59 7.66
CA GLY A 122 3.42 -5.79 8.15
C GLY A 122 4.26 -7.07 8.01
N PRO A 123 3.63 -8.23 8.26
CA PRO A 123 2.22 -8.42 8.59
C PRO A 123 1.90 -8.17 10.07
N PHE A 124 0.70 -7.65 10.35
CA PHE A 124 0.20 -7.53 11.73
C PHE A 124 0.01 -8.90 12.37
N ARG A 125 -0.67 -9.81 11.65
CA ARG A 125 -0.84 -11.21 12.02
C ARG A 125 -0.73 -12.12 10.80
N PHE A 126 -0.83 -13.42 11.00
CA PHE A 126 -0.83 -14.37 9.89
C PHE A 126 -1.95 -14.06 8.90
N THR A 127 -1.63 -14.17 7.61
CA THR A 127 -2.58 -13.96 6.52
C THR A 127 -2.23 -14.89 5.35
N THR A 128 -3.23 -15.36 4.64
CA THR A 128 -3.06 -16.20 3.44
C THR A 128 -2.95 -15.38 2.15
N THR A 129 -3.15 -14.07 2.22
CA THR A 129 -3.14 -13.16 1.05
C THR A 129 -1.77 -13.04 0.39
N LYS A 130 -0.67 -13.29 1.13
CA LYS A 130 0.70 -13.34 0.59
C LYS A 130 1.30 -14.71 0.81
N LYS A 131 1.99 -15.26 -0.23
CA LYS A 131 2.61 -16.60 -0.20
C LYS A 131 3.84 -16.69 0.71
N ASN A 132 4.61 -15.60 0.85
CA ASN A 132 5.83 -15.52 1.68
C ASN A 132 5.62 -14.48 2.77
N LEU A 133 5.36 -14.92 4.00
CA LEU A 133 5.17 -14.05 5.14
C LEU A 133 6.48 -13.80 5.87
N SER A 134 6.77 -12.54 6.13
CA SER A 134 7.77 -12.11 7.11
C SER A 134 7.28 -12.39 8.53
N PRO A 135 8.15 -12.33 9.54
CA PRO A 135 7.75 -12.48 10.93
C PRO A 135 6.60 -11.54 11.29
N ILE A 136 5.65 -12.06 12.08
CA ILE A 136 4.47 -11.31 12.54
C ILE A 136 4.93 -10.19 13.49
N LEU A 137 4.45 -8.97 13.26
CA LEU A 137 4.79 -7.80 14.07
C LEU A 137 3.93 -7.67 15.32
N GLY A 138 2.63 -7.88 15.22
CA GLY A 138 1.70 -7.62 16.30
C GLY A 138 1.73 -6.15 16.77
N LEU A 139 1.07 -5.85 17.87
CA LEU A 139 1.04 -4.48 18.42
C LEU A 139 2.43 -4.03 18.91
N ASP A 140 3.17 -4.92 19.55
CA ASP A 140 4.48 -4.58 20.14
C ASP A 140 5.54 -4.34 19.07
N GLY A 141 5.48 -5.08 17.94
CA GLY A 141 6.33 -4.82 16.77
C GLY A 141 6.10 -3.42 16.21
N TYR A 142 4.84 -2.99 16.03
CA TYR A 142 4.55 -1.62 15.57
C TYR A 142 5.01 -0.56 16.55
N LYS A 143 4.78 -0.72 17.87
CA LYS A 143 5.26 0.22 18.88
C LYS A 143 6.78 0.38 18.83
N SER A 144 7.49 -0.75 18.72
CA SER A 144 8.94 -0.77 18.63
C SER A 144 9.44 -0.05 17.38
N ILE A 145 8.83 -0.31 16.22
CA ILE A 145 9.18 0.34 14.96
C ILE A 145 8.93 1.84 15.03
N VAL A 146 7.75 2.27 15.47
CA VAL A 146 7.38 3.69 15.58
C VAL A 146 8.32 4.44 16.53
N LEU A 147 8.67 3.83 17.67
CA LEU A 147 9.63 4.41 18.61
C LEU A 147 11.00 4.58 17.95
N LYS A 148 11.47 3.54 17.28
CA LYS A 148 12.78 3.56 16.61
C LYS A 148 12.86 4.58 15.48
N MET A 149 11.78 4.74 14.70
CA MET A 149 11.70 5.78 13.68
C MET A 149 11.83 7.18 14.28
N LYS A 150 11.17 7.44 15.42
CA LYS A 150 11.28 8.72 16.15
C LYS A 150 12.71 8.98 16.61
N GLU A 151 13.38 7.97 17.17
CA GLU A 151 14.79 8.06 17.59
C GLU A 151 15.71 8.40 16.41
N LEU A 152 15.42 7.88 15.22
CA LEU A 152 16.20 8.09 14.01
C LEU A 152 15.79 9.35 13.22
N GLY A 153 14.77 10.08 13.65
CA GLY A 153 14.24 11.25 12.94
C GLY A 153 13.60 10.92 11.59
N ILE A 154 13.08 9.70 11.42
CA ILE A 154 12.39 9.27 10.20
C ILE A 154 10.91 9.63 10.32
N ASP A 155 10.45 10.58 9.53
CA ASP A 155 9.05 11.04 9.47
C ASP A 155 8.36 10.56 8.19
N LEU A 156 8.25 9.24 8.04
CA LEU A 156 7.48 8.61 6.96
C LEU A 156 6.17 8.05 7.49
N PRO A 157 5.03 8.28 6.81
CA PRO A 157 3.78 7.63 7.16
C PRO A 157 3.91 6.09 7.13
N ILE A 158 3.50 5.43 8.20
CA ILE A 158 3.37 3.97 8.25
C ILE A 158 1.90 3.59 8.10
N VAL A 159 1.63 2.72 7.14
CA VAL A 159 0.34 2.07 6.94
C VAL A 159 0.47 0.61 7.36
N ALA A 160 -0.19 0.24 8.46
CA ALA A 160 -0.18 -1.12 8.97
C ALA A 160 -1.01 -2.05 8.08
N ILE A 161 -0.50 -3.26 7.81
CA ILE A 161 -1.14 -4.21 6.90
C ILE A 161 -0.95 -5.65 7.37
N GLY A 162 -1.83 -6.53 6.91
CA GLY A 162 -1.71 -7.98 7.01
C GLY A 162 -2.51 -8.60 8.14
N GLY A 163 -3.69 -9.13 7.80
CA GLY A 163 -4.58 -9.82 8.72
C GLY A 163 -5.25 -8.91 9.77
N ILE A 164 -5.41 -7.63 9.46
CA ILE A 164 -6.09 -6.65 10.32
C ILE A 164 -7.60 -6.77 10.10
N THR A 165 -8.38 -6.87 11.17
CA THR A 165 -9.84 -6.80 11.14
C THR A 165 -10.33 -5.45 11.67
N VAL A 166 -11.63 -5.19 11.53
CA VAL A 166 -12.24 -3.92 12.01
C VAL A 166 -12.03 -3.75 13.52
N GLU A 167 -12.10 -4.84 14.29
CA GLU A 167 -11.93 -4.84 15.74
C GLU A 167 -10.50 -4.48 16.18
N ASP A 168 -9.51 -4.75 15.32
CA ASP A 168 -8.11 -4.43 15.61
C ASP A 168 -7.78 -2.94 15.42
N ILE A 169 -8.58 -2.21 14.65
CA ILE A 169 -8.28 -0.85 14.22
C ILE A 169 -7.91 0.08 15.38
N PRO A 170 -8.69 0.16 16.48
CA PRO A 170 -8.34 1.04 17.59
C PRO A 170 -6.99 0.71 18.23
N ALA A 171 -6.70 -0.58 18.42
CA ALA A 171 -5.46 -1.04 19.04
C ALA A 171 -4.25 -0.80 18.12
N VAL A 172 -4.38 -1.09 16.83
CA VAL A 172 -3.32 -0.86 15.83
C VAL A 172 -3.03 0.62 15.69
N MET A 173 -4.05 1.47 15.56
CA MET A 173 -3.87 2.93 15.52
C MET A 173 -3.24 3.49 16.81
N GLY A 174 -3.55 2.89 17.96
CA GLY A 174 -2.95 3.23 19.25
C GLY A 174 -1.45 2.95 19.35
N THR A 175 -0.86 2.21 18.41
CA THR A 175 0.61 2.00 18.34
C THR A 175 1.37 3.21 17.79
N GLY A 176 0.68 4.17 17.17
CA GLY A 176 1.26 5.36 16.56
C GLY A 176 1.50 5.24 15.05
N VAL A 177 1.00 4.20 14.39
CA VAL A 177 1.00 4.12 12.92
C VAL A 177 0.08 5.18 12.32
N SER A 178 0.37 5.61 11.09
CA SER A 178 -0.36 6.70 10.41
C SER A 178 -1.68 6.24 9.79
N GLY A 179 -1.83 4.95 9.57
CA GLY A 179 -3.01 4.39 8.93
C GLY A 179 -2.99 2.87 8.83
N ILE A 180 -4.00 2.35 8.16
CA ILE A 180 -4.25 0.93 7.98
C ILE A 180 -4.55 0.64 6.52
N ALA A 181 -4.06 -0.49 6.01
CA ALA A 181 -4.43 -1.05 4.72
C ALA A 181 -5.23 -2.34 4.92
N LEU A 182 -6.35 -2.42 4.23
CA LEU A 182 -7.25 -3.58 4.20
C LEU A 182 -7.45 -4.07 2.75
N SER A 183 -7.76 -5.34 2.61
CA SER A 183 -8.11 -5.96 1.32
C SER A 183 -9.34 -6.84 1.44
#